data_7e3513613cb161f80caa31fb6668195c
#
_entry.id   7e3513613cb161f80caa31fb6668195c
#
_cell.length_a   1.000
_cell.length_b   1.000
_cell.length_c   1.000
_cell.angle_alpha   90.00
_cell.angle_beta   90.00
_cell.angle_gamma   90.00
#
_symmetry.space_group_name_H-M   'P 1'
#
loop_
_entity.id
_entity.type
_entity.pdbx_description
1 polymer ?
#
loop_
_entity_poly.entity_id
_entity_poly.type
_entity_poly.pdbx_seq_one_letter_code
_entity_poly.pdbx_strand_id
1 'polypeptide(L)'
;MRTRLTGLLLAGIATASLAVAGSYAQSPRPMEARQSTTSAAAPKQKPASKKSTTKQPAAQPADKLSRTEFTQAEDAAARLPGMPTDARFWGDSVADFQRALPTEPGAWLILSTGGEEGAYGAGFLNGWAATGTRPPFSVITGVSTGALMATYTFAGGKYDEELHQVYTTISATDIFEVASTPESLSDNWPLGKTIEKRVTSEMLAAVAAEHQKGRRLFVLTTNLDAGRPTVWNMGAIAAQGGDAALKLFRQVLLAAASIEGMFPPVYITVEANGRQFQEMHGDGGATGPLYFGPEAYLSPASPLRFPATGLYAIFNGKLTNEFYLPSRNTAGILGRSIGIALKAGGRLQLALAGLAAQKASIPFEVTYVDDGFAQVGRGLFDPKYMNALYEYGLTQGRSETRFRKGPPAETPASPTASTGASGDTVPK
;
A
#
# COMPACT_ATOMS: atom_id res chain seq x y z
N MET A 1 -12.92 9.88 61.54
CA MET A 1 -14.19 9.29 61.12
C MET A 1 -14.11 9.07 59.62
N ARG A 2 -13.84 7.85 59.20
CA ARG A 2 -14.77 6.89 58.51
C ARG A 2 -15.43 7.56 57.30
N THR A 3 -15.35 7.09 56.03
CA THR A 3 -15.36 5.69 55.55
C THR A 3 -15.06 5.67 54.04
N ARG A 4 -14.41 4.63 53.60
CA ARG A 4 -14.27 3.97 52.31
C ARG A 4 -15.47 4.00 51.35
N LEU A 5 -15.14 3.95 49.99
CA LEU A 5 -15.52 2.84 49.06
C LEU A 5 -14.90 3.14 47.69
N THR A 6 -13.92 2.43 47.32
CA THR A 6 -13.75 1.27 46.38
C THR A 6 -14.82 1.13 45.27
N GLY A 7 -14.36 1.14 44.02
CA GLY A 7 -15.09 0.72 42.84
C GLY A 7 -14.15 0.52 41.66
N LEU A 8 -13.51 -0.68 41.62
CA LEU A 8 -12.83 -1.24 40.43
C LEU A 8 -13.85 -1.47 39.32
N LEU A 9 -13.49 -1.10 38.09
CA LEU A 9 -14.04 -1.74 36.89
C LEU A 9 -12.92 -1.87 35.85
N LEU A 10 -12.25 -3.04 35.89
CA LEU A 10 -11.47 -3.61 34.81
C LEU A 10 -12.47 -4.22 33.82
N ALA A 11 -12.51 -3.71 32.59
CA ALA A 11 -13.09 -4.42 31.47
C ALA A 11 -11.96 -4.93 30.57
N GLY A 12 -11.69 -6.22 30.62
CA GLY A 12 -10.73 -6.91 29.80
C GLY A 12 -11.19 -6.97 28.34
N ILE A 13 -10.30 -6.65 27.44
CA ILE A 13 -10.45 -6.95 26.01
C ILE A 13 -9.96 -8.37 25.81
N ALA A 14 -10.90 -9.26 25.53
CA ALA A 14 -10.63 -10.65 25.20
C ALA A 14 -10.08 -10.75 23.78
N THR A 15 -8.84 -11.23 23.65
CA THR A 15 -8.25 -11.70 22.39
C THR A 15 -8.94 -13.00 21.99
N ALA A 16 -9.72 -12.97 20.91
CA ALA A 16 -10.29 -14.17 20.32
C ALA A 16 -9.27 -14.80 19.37
N SER A 17 -8.55 -15.81 19.86
CA SER A 17 -7.80 -16.74 19.00
C SER A 17 -8.79 -17.74 18.39
N LEU A 18 -9.03 -17.65 17.07
CA LEU A 18 -9.77 -18.71 16.36
C LEU A 18 -8.81 -19.85 16.05
N ALA A 19 -8.90 -20.91 16.83
CA ALA A 19 -8.37 -22.22 16.48
C ALA A 19 -9.36 -22.91 15.52
N VAL A 20 -8.95 -23.17 14.29
CA VAL A 20 -9.69 -24.01 13.35
C VAL A 20 -9.32 -25.46 13.63
N ALA A 21 -10.18 -26.14 14.37
CA ALA A 21 -10.14 -27.60 14.49
C ALA A 21 -10.95 -28.22 13.34
N GLY A 22 -10.30 -29.09 12.56
CA GLY A 22 -10.92 -29.84 11.50
C GLY A 22 -11.88 -30.91 12.04
N SER A 23 -12.99 -31.09 11.33
CA SER A 23 -13.83 -32.27 11.43
C SER A 23 -14.14 -32.81 10.05
N TYR A 24 -13.54 -33.96 9.75
CA TYR A 24 -13.91 -34.85 8.64
C TYR A 24 -15.12 -35.68 9.04
N ALA A 25 -16.08 -35.79 8.14
CA ALA A 25 -16.83 -36.99 7.75
C ALA A 25 -18.20 -36.56 7.16
N GLN A 26 -18.51 -36.90 5.97
CA GLN A 26 -19.14 -38.12 5.48
C GLN A 26 -19.48 -37.97 3.99
N SER A 27 -19.16 -39.00 3.24
CA SER A 27 -19.47 -39.18 1.84
C SER A 27 -20.96 -39.49 1.60
N PRO A 28 -21.57 -39.03 0.51
CA PRO A 28 -22.81 -39.62 0.00
C PRO A 28 -22.53 -40.73 -1.03
N ARG A 29 -23.39 -41.76 -0.97
CA ARG A 29 -23.42 -42.98 -1.78
C ARG A 29 -23.74 -42.68 -3.28
N PRO A 30 -23.41 -43.64 -4.18
CA PRO A 30 -23.58 -43.44 -5.61
C PRO A 30 -25.04 -43.73 -6.05
N MET A 31 -25.50 -42.97 -7.01
CA MET A 31 -26.73 -43.27 -7.78
C MET A 31 -26.40 -43.91 -9.14
N GLU A 32 -27.13 -44.96 -9.42
CA GLU A 32 -26.98 -45.90 -10.52
C GLU A 32 -27.06 -45.28 -11.92
N ALA A 33 -26.29 -45.90 -12.81
CA ALA A 33 -26.29 -45.67 -14.22
C ALA A 33 -27.56 -46.23 -14.93
N ARG A 34 -28.17 -45.45 -15.76
CA ARG A 34 -29.04 -45.96 -16.83
C ARG A 34 -28.30 -45.95 -18.16
N GLN A 35 -28.08 -47.12 -18.68
CA GLN A 35 -27.64 -47.37 -20.05
C GLN A 35 -28.78 -47.08 -21.04
N SER A 36 -28.45 -46.39 -22.13
CA SER A 36 -29.19 -46.53 -23.40
C SER A 36 -28.19 -46.52 -24.54
N THR A 37 -28.16 -47.64 -25.21
CA THR A 37 -27.47 -47.98 -26.44
C THR A 37 -28.10 -47.28 -27.62
N THR A 38 -27.35 -46.68 -28.52
CA THR A 38 -27.55 -46.77 -29.96
C THR A 38 -26.27 -46.47 -30.74
N SER A 39 -26.01 -47.40 -31.64
CA SER A 39 -24.92 -47.48 -32.60
C SER A 39 -25.11 -46.51 -33.77
N ALA A 40 -24.02 -45.89 -34.27
CA ALA A 40 -23.81 -45.74 -35.75
C ALA A 40 -22.44 -45.13 -36.06
N ALA A 41 -21.68 -45.92 -36.80
CA ALA A 41 -20.76 -45.60 -37.93
C ALA A 41 -19.75 -44.41 -37.82
N ALA A 42 -18.45 -44.81 -37.91
CA ALA A 42 -17.33 -43.96 -38.18
C ALA A 42 -17.18 -43.59 -39.67
N PRO A 43 -16.60 -42.46 -40.01
CA PRO A 43 -15.86 -42.29 -41.27
C PRO A 43 -14.38 -41.89 -41.03
N LYS A 44 -13.59 -42.45 -41.90
CA LYS A 44 -12.14 -42.49 -42.14
C LYS A 44 -11.33 -41.22 -41.90
N GLN A 45 -10.20 -41.39 -41.23
CA GLN A 45 -9.12 -40.44 -41.04
C GLN A 45 -8.32 -40.19 -42.33
N LYS A 46 -7.93 -38.92 -42.52
CA LYS A 46 -6.81 -38.51 -43.38
C LYS A 46 -5.69 -37.93 -42.52
N PRO A 47 -4.40 -38.02 -42.91
CA PRO A 47 -3.29 -37.86 -42.01
C PRO A 47 -2.98 -36.40 -41.65
N ALA A 48 -2.70 -36.16 -40.38
CA ALA A 48 -2.33 -34.87 -39.80
C ALA A 48 -0.85 -34.54 -40.02
N SER A 49 -0.62 -33.29 -40.40
CA SER A 49 0.69 -32.64 -40.48
C SER A 49 1.29 -32.49 -39.11
N LYS A 50 2.60 -32.78 -38.97
CA LYS A 50 3.40 -32.58 -37.75
C LYS A 50 3.46 -31.10 -37.39
N LYS A 51 2.76 -30.67 -36.32
CA LYS A 51 3.03 -29.42 -35.64
C LYS A 51 4.15 -29.64 -34.62
N SER A 52 5.22 -28.84 -34.78
CA SER A 52 6.30 -28.67 -33.82
C SER A 52 5.75 -28.27 -32.45
N THR A 53 5.86 -29.15 -31.48
CA THR A 53 5.58 -28.82 -30.07
C THR A 53 6.83 -28.15 -29.48
N THR A 54 6.77 -26.82 -29.38
CA THR A 54 7.68 -26.07 -28.49
C THR A 54 7.36 -26.51 -27.07
N LYS A 55 8.28 -27.22 -26.44
CA LYS A 55 8.20 -27.60 -25.02
C LYS A 55 8.12 -26.34 -24.20
N GLN A 56 6.98 -26.10 -23.55
CA GLN A 56 6.88 -25.21 -22.39
C GLN A 56 7.89 -25.68 -21.33
N PRO A 57 8.64 -24.77 -20.69
CA PRO A 57 9.47 -25.15 -19.57
C PRO A 57 8.63 -25.80 -18.48
N ALA A 58 9.05 -26.97 -18.03
CA ALA A 58 8.40 -27.69 -16.94
C ALA A 58 8.35 -26.79 -15.69
N ALA A 59 7.18 -26.74 -15.04
CA ALA A 59 7.03 -26.15 -13.72
C ALA A 59 8.13 -26.68 -12.79
N GLN A 60 8.86 -25.77 -12.15
CA GLN A 60 9.93 -26.15 -11.23
C GLN A 60 9.33 -26.81 -9.98
N PRO A 61 9.99 -27.84 -9.42
CA PRO A 61 9.48 -28.53 -8.23
C PRO A 61 9.35 -27.58 -7.04
N ALA A 62 8.38 -27.87 -6.15
CA ALA A 62 8.04 -27.15 -4.93
C ALA A 62 9.17 -26.96 -3.89
N ASP A 63 10.32 -27.57 -4.11
CA ASP A 63 11.50 -27.55 -3.23
C ASP A 63 12.27 -26.21 -3.22
N LYS A 64 11.86 -25.21 -3.99
CA LYS A 64 12.55 -23.91 -4.07
C LYS A 64 11.98 -22.82 -3.16
N LEU A 65 10.98 -23.12 -2.37
CA LEU A 65 10.39 -22.18 -1.39
C LEU A 65 11.08 -22.19 -0.02
N SER A 66 12.09 -23.04 0.18
CA SER A 66 12.86 -23.03 1.44
C SER A 66 13.79 -21.82 1.46
N ARG A 67 13.69 -21.02 2.51
CA ARG A 67 14.67 -19.96 2.82
C ARG A 67 15.43 -20.30 4.10
N THR A 68 16.58 -19.67 4.29
CA THR A 68 17.37 -19.83 5.49
C THR A 68 16.54 -19.39 6.72
N GLU A 69 16.29 -20.31 7.65
CA GLU A 69 15.65 -19.99 8.92
C GLU A 69 16.53 -19.08 9.76
N PHE A 70 15.93 -18.17 10.50
CA PHE A 70 16.59 -17.28 11.44
C PHE A 70 15.74 -17.07 12.69
N THR A 71 16.38 -16.61 13.74
CA THR A 71 15.76 -16.40 15.06
C THR A 71 15.35 -14.95 15.26
N GLN A 72 14.47 -14.69 16.21
CA GLN A 72 14.12 -13.32 16.62
C GLN A 72 15.34 -12.50 17.07
N ALA A 73 16.34 -13.14 17.66
CA ALA A 73 17.58 -12.47 18.06
C ALA A 73 18.43 -12.05 16.85
N GLU A 74 18.46 -12.88 15.80
CA GLU A 74 19.12 -12.54 14.54
C GLU A 74 18.35 -11.43 13.80
N ASP A 75 17.01 -11.49 13.77
CA ASP A 75 16.18 -10.42 13.22
C ASP A 75 16.45 -9.07 13.91
N ALA A 76 16.48 -9.07 15.24
CA ALA A 76 16.77 -7.87 16.02
C ALA A 76 18.20 -7.31 15.79
N ALA A 77 19.16 -8.17 15.45
CA ALA A 77 20.55 -7.82 15.17
C ALA A 77 20.82 -7.58 13.67
N ALA A 78 19.84 -7.79 12.81
CA ALA A 78 19.98 -7.77 11.37
C ALA A 78 20.38 -6.41 10.82
N ARG A 79 21.37 -6.41 9.92
CA ARG A 79 21.89 -5.22 9.24
C ARG A 79 21.87 -5.44 7.73
N LEU A 80 21.78 -4.36 7.00
CA LEU A 80 21.85 -4.39 5.52
C LEU A 80 23.33 -4.41 5.11
N PRO A 81 23.78 -5.43 4.37
CA PRO A 81 25.16 -5.50 3.91
C PRO A 81 25.58 -4.26 3.12
N GLY A 82 26.66 -3.60 3.52
CA GLY A 82 27.21 -2.43 2.83
C GLY A 82 26.37 -1.16 2.89
N MET A 83 25.33 -1.12 3.72
CA MET A 83 24.50 0.08 3.92
C MET A 83 24.77 0.75 5.25
N PRO A 84 24.49 2.07 5.37
CA PRO A 84 24.59 2.76 6.64
C PRO A 84 23.57 2.23 7.65
N THR A 85 23.87 2.35 8.94
CA THR A 85 23.03 1.79 10.02
C THR A 85 21.66 2.45 10.14
N ASP A 86 21.51 3.66 9.63
CA ASP A 86 20.26 4.43 9.55
C ASP A 86 19.51 4.25 8.23
N ALA A 87 19.95 3.32 7.37
CA ALA A 87 19.26 2.99 6.12
C ALA A 87 17.84 2.46 6.34
N ARG A 88 17.59 1.84 7.49
CA ARG A 88 16.26 1.40 7.92
C ARG A 88 16.13 1.41 9.44
N PHE A 89 14.88 1.44 9.90
CA PHE A 89 14.54 1.32 11.31
C PHE A 89 13.11 0.77 11.48
N TRP A 90 12.77 0.33 12.69
CA TRP A 90 11.41 -0.12 13.00
C TRP A 90 10.44 1.07 13.07
N GLY A 91 9.37 1.01 12.29
CA GLY A 91 8.41 2.11 12.17
C GLY A 91 7.64 2.43 13.45
N ASP A 92 7.61 1.53 14.41
CA ASP A 92 7.01 1.69 15.75
C ASP A 92 8.02 2.18 16.81
N SER A 93 9.33 2.29 16.47
CA SER A 93 10.38 2.76 17.38
C SER A 93 10.47 4.29 17.43
N VAL A 94 10.04 4.89 18.54
CA VAL A 94 10.12 6.33 18.75
C VAL A 94 11.57 6.83 18.73
N ALA A 95 12.48 6.10 19.37
CA ALA A 95 13.89 6.52 19.46
C ALA A 95 14.59 6.51 18.10
N ASP A 96 14.34 5.47 17.27
CA ASP A 96 14.91 5.36 15.94
C ASP A 96 14.34 6.43 15.00
N PHE A 97 13.03 6.64 15.06
CA PHE A 97 12.36 7.67 14.28
C PHE A 97 12.93 9.06 14.62
N GLN A 98 13.05 9.40 15.89
CA GLN A 98 13.61 10.69 16.32
C GLN A 98 15.05 10.90 15.82
N ARG A 99 15.88 9.86 15.84
CA ARG A 99 17.25 9.93 15.31
C ARG A 99 17.30 10.13 13.78
N ALA A 100 16.31 9.59 13.08
CA ALA A 100 16.25 9.68 11.61
C ALA A 100 15.68 11.00 11.10
N LEU A 101 15.00 11.78 11.93
CA LEU A 101 14.40 13.06 11.54
C LEU A 101 15.42 14.13 11.17
N PRO A 102 15.04 15.14 10.34
CA PRO A 102 15.84 16.33 10.14
C PRO A 102 16.12 17.08 11.44
N THR A 103 17.26 17.72 11.53
CA THR A 103 17.61 18.60 12.66
C THR A 103 16.70 19.82 12.72
N GLU A 104 16.40 20.41 11.55
CA GLU A 104 15.56 21.60 11.44
C GLU A 104 14.11 21.20 11.15
N PRO A 105 13.14 21.74 11.89
CA PRO A 105 11.72 21.55 11.61
C PRO A 105 11.34 22.09 10.24
N GLY A 106 10.47 21.37 9.51
CA GLY A 106 9.93 21.79 8.22
C GLY A 106 8.57 21.16 7.95
N ALA A 107 7.97 21.47 6.80
CA ALA A 107 6.71 20.87 6.38
C ALA A 107 6.91 19.38 6.05
N TRP A 108 5.94 18.53 6.42
CA TRP A 108 5.93 17.12 6.09
C TRP A 108 4.84 16.79 5.08
N LEU A 109 5.15 15.93 4.14
CA LEU A 109 4.20 15.36 3.17
C LEU A 109 4.02 13.86 3.45
N ILE A 110 2.78 13.46 3.61
CA ILE A 110 2.39 12.09 3.91
C ILE A 110 1.53 11.55 2.76
N LEU A 111 2.02 10.52 2.07
CA LEU A 111 1.40 9.94 0.88
C LEU A 111 0.89 8.54 1.18
N SER A 112 -0.41 8.33 0.99
CA SER A 112 -1.07 7.07 1.34
C SER A 112 -0.88 5.96 0.30
N THR A 113 -1.27 4.75 0.69
CA THR A 113 -1.64 3.67 -0.24
C THR A 113 -2.70 4.14 -1.25
N GLY A 114 -3.03 3.30 -2.25
CA GLY A 114 -4.14 3.57 -3.18
C GLY A 114 -4.04 2.85 -4.53
N GLY A 115 -2.93 2.18 -4.84
CA GLY A 115 -2.75 1.50 -6.13
C GLY A 115 -2.91 2.48 -7.30
N GLU A 116 -3.83 2.19 -8.22
CA GLU A 116 -4.15 3.05 -9.38
C GLU A 116 -4.70 4.43 -9.00
N GLU A 117 -5.30 4.55 -7.81
CA GLU A 117 -5.82 5.82 -7.31
C GLU A 117 -4.70 6.81 -6.96
N GLY A 118 -3.44 6.38 -6.95
CA GLY A 118 -2.25 7.24 -6.91
C GLY A 118 -2.21 8.30 -8.02
N ALA A 119 -2.94 8.08 -9.12
CA ALA A 119 -3.10 9.07 -10.18
C ALA A 119 -3.67 10.40 -9.65
N TYR A 120 -4.57 10.36 -8.65
CA TYR A 120 -5.06 11.56 -7.95
C TYR A 120 -3.93 12.34 -7.30
N GLY A 121 -3.13 11.68 -6.47
CA GLY A 121 -2.04 12.33 -5.73
C GLY A 121 -0.97 12.88 -6.66
N ALA A 122 -0.63 12.17 -7.74
CA ALA A 122 0.31 12.64 -8.76
C ALA A 122 -0.20 13.91 -9.46
N GLY A 123 -1.47 13.90 -9.90
CA GLY A 123 -2.11 15.09 -10.46
C GLY A 123 -2.17 16.24 -9.48
N PHE A 124 -2.56 15.97 -8.23
CA PHE A 124 -2.63 16.99 -7.18
C PHE A 124 -1.26 17.64 -6.91
N LEU A 125 -0.20 16.84 -6.78
CA LEU A 125 1.16 17.35 -6.56
C LEU A 125 1.64 18.23 -7.71
N ASN A 126 1.38 17.83 -8.94
CA ASN A 126 1.74 18.62 -10.13
C ASN A 126 0.90 19.88 -10.25
N GLY A 127 -0.40 19.80 -9.95
CA GLY A 127 -1.29 20.96 -9.89
C GLY A 127 -0.84 21.97 -8.84
N TRP A 128 -0.47 21.49 -7.65
CA TRP A 128 0.04 22.33 -6.58
C TRP A 128 1.41 22.95 -6.94
N ALA A 129 2.32 22.18 -7.55
CA ALA A 129 3.60 22.71 -8.03
C ALA A 129 3.42 23.84 -9.03
N ALA A 130 2.46 23.71 -9.96
CA ALA A 130 2.17 24.73 -10.98
C ALA A 130 1.70 26.06 -10.38
N THR A 131 1.19 26.10 -9.14
CA THR A 131 0.85 27.34 -8.44
C THR A 131 2.05 28.07 -7.83
N GLY A 132 3.23 27.41 -7.79
CA GLY A 132 4.43 27.94 -7.13
C GLY A 132 4.36 27.96 -5.61
N THR A 133 3.29 27.42 -5.00
CA THR A 133 3.06 27.46 -3.54
C THR A 133 3.34 26.12 -2.83
N ARG A 134 3.75 25.07 -3.57
CA ARG A 134 4.16 23.79 -2.99
C ARG A 134 5.45 23.99 -2.19
N PRO A 135 5.43 23.77 -0.86
CA PRO A 135 6.62 24.01 -0.04
C PRO A 135 7.71 22.94 -0.29
N PRO A 136 8.97 23.26 -0.01
CA PRO A 136 9.98 22.23 0.12
C PRO A 136 9.71 21.42 1.41
N PHE A 137 9.33 20.15 1.26
CA PHE A 137 9.08 19.28 2.41
C PHE A 137 10.38 18.80 3.03
N SER A 138 10.52 18.94 4.35
CA SER A 138 11.66 18.41 5.10
C SER A 138 11.58 16.89 5.25
N VAL A 139 10.36 16.35 5.37
CA VAL A 139 10.09 14.91 5.41
C VAL A 139 9.01 14.57 4.39
N ILE A 140 9.24 13.54 3.61
CA ILE A 140 8.20 12.90 2.78
C ILE A 140 8.11 11.44 3.20
N THR A 141 6.92 10.98 3.52
CA THR A 141 6.64 9.56 3.78
C THR A 141 5.71 8.99 2.72
N GLY A 142 5.93 7.75 2.32
CA GLY A 142 5.10 7.09 1.33
C GLY A 142 4.83 5.63 1.65
N VAL A 143 3.61 5.19 1.39
CA VAL A 143 3.15 3.81 1.54
C VAL A 143 2.58 3.33 0.21
N SER A 144 2.99 2.15 -0.28
CA SER A 144 2.49 1.57 -1.53
C SER A 144 2.68 2.52 -2.74
N THR A 145 1.65 2.84 -3.48
CA THR A 145 1.70 3.85 -4.56
C THR A 145 2.25 5.19 -4.07
N GLY A 146 1.99 5.55 -2.80
CA GLY A 146 2.56 6.74 -2.18
C GLY A 146 4.09 6.68 -2.05
N ALA A 147 4.69 5.50 -1.88
CA ALA A 147 6.14 5.32 -1.86
C ALA A 147 6.76 5.60 -3.23
N LEU A 148 6.09 5.14 -4.29
CA LEU A 148 6.52 5.39 -5.67
C LEU A 148 6.49 6.89 -5.96
N MET A 149 5.36 7.58 -5.70
CA MET A 149 5.26 9.01 -5.97
C MET A 149 6.13 9.87 -5.04
N ALA A 150 6.38 9.44 -3.79
CA ALA A 150 7.27 10.10 -2.85
C ALA A 150 8.68 10.27 -3.43
N THR A 151 9.16 9.27 -4.15
CA THR A 151 10.50 9.25 -4.76
C THR A 151 10.66 10.40 -5.77
N TYR A 152 9.71 10.57 -6.70
CA TYR A 152 9.73 11.65 -7.69
C TYR A 152 9.59 13.02 -7.04
N THR A 153 8.63 13.15 -6.11
CA THR A 153 8.38 14.41 -5.39
C THR A 153 9.58 14.85 -4.56
N PHE A 154 10.29 13.90 -3.94
CA PHE A 154 11.49 14.17 -3.15
C PHE A 154 12.68 14.58 -4.02
N ALA A 155 12.86 13.90 -5.17
CA ALA A 155 13.95 14.18 -6.12
C ALA A 155 13.84 15.58 -6.76
N GLY A 156 12.67 16.23 -6.66
CA GLY A 156 12.46 17.63 -7.04
C GLY A 156 11.67 17.84 -8.32
N GLY A 157 11.31 19.11 -8.58
CA GLY A 157 10.36 19.48 -9.64
C GLY A 157 10.75 19.09 -11.06
N LYS A 158 12.03 18.82 -11.33
CA LYS A 158 12.45 18.27 -12.63
C LYS A 158 11.85 16.89 -12.95
N TYR A 159 11.34 16.18 -11.93
CA TYR A 159 10.69 14.88 -12.05
C TYR A 159 9.15 14.96 -12.06
N ASP A 160 8.57 16.17 -12.04
CA ASP A 160 7.11 16.33 -12.07
C ASP A 160 6.49 15.78 -13.38
N GLU A 161 7.21 15.90 -14.51
CA GLU A 161 6.78 15.32 -15.79
C GLU A 161 6.88 13.77 -15.78
N GLU A 162 7.92 13.21 -15.19
CA GLU A 162 8.03 11.75 -15.04
C GLU A 162 6.95 11.21 -14.12
N LEU A 163 6.62 11.92 -13.03
CA LEU A 163 5.50 11.59 -12.16
C LEU A 163 4.18 11.57 -12.93
N HIS A 164 3.93 12.55 -13.80
CA HIS A 164 2.78 12.56 -14.71
C HIS A 164 2.75 11.29 -15.58
N GLN A 165 3.84 11.01 -16.29
CA GLN A 165 3.90 9.87 -17.20
C GLN A 165 3.67 8.54 -16.50
N VAL A 166 4.25 8.33 -15.32
CA VAL A 166 4.08 7.08 -14.55
C VAL A 166 2.63 6.82 -14.19
N TYR A 167 1.82 7.86 -13.91
CA TYR A 167 0.42 7.67 -13.51
C TYR A 167 -0.60 7.82 -14.65
N THR A 168 -0.17 8.15 -15.87
CA THR A 168 -1.07 8.36 -17.00
C THR A 168 -0.81 7.44 -18.20
N THR A 169 0.37 6.79 -18.26
CA THR A 169 0.74 5.94 -19.40
C THR A 169 0.85 4.46 -19.07
N ILE A 170 0.85 4.08 -17.79
CA ILE A 170 0.92 2.68 -17.37
C ILE A 170 -0.47 2.02 -17.43
N SER A 171 -0.45 0.70 -17.58
CA SER A 171 -1.62 -0.17 -17.59
C SER A 171 -1.38 -1.39 -16.69
N ALA A 172 -2.39 -2.24 -16.52
CA ALA A 172 -2.27 -3.46 -15.73
C ALA A 172 -1.07 -4.33 -16.14
N THR A 173 -0.75 -4.41 -17.43
CA THR A 173 0.37 -5.22 -17.96
C THR A 173 1.74 -4.68 -17.58
N ASP A 174 1.85 -3.42 -17.19
CA ASP A 174 3.08 -2.80 -16.69
C ASP A 174 3.26 -3.02 -15.18
N ILE A 175 2.22 -3.52 -14.49
CA ILE A 175 2.18 -3.71 -13.03
C ILE A 175 2.21 -5.18 -12.67
N PHE A 176 1.38 -6.03 -13.31
CA PHE A 176 1.30 -7.43 -12.94
C PHE A 176 0.97 -8.34 -14.13
N GLU A 177 1.32 -9.61 -13.97
CA GLU A 177 0.87 -10.71 -14.81
C GLU A 177 -0.08 -11.61 -14.02
N VAL A 178 -1.18 -12.02 -14.66
CA VAL A 178 -2.13 -12.96 -14.04
C VAL A 178 -1.54 -14.37 -14.11
N ALA A 179 -0.64 -14.65 -13.19
CA ALA A 179 0.04 -15.93 -13.03
C ALA A 179 0.17 -16.22 -11.54
N SER A 180 -0.66 -17.12 -11.01
CA SER A 180 -0.57 -17.49 -9.60
C SER A 180 0.77 -18.19 -9.30
N THR A 181 1.40 -17.76 -8.23
CA THR A 181 2.57 -18.41 -7.64
C THR A 181 2.13 -19.16 -6.37
N PRO A 182 2.99 -19.97 -5.73
CA PRO A 182 2.68 -20.51 -4.40
C PRO A 182 2.46 -19.45 -3.33
N GLU A 183 2.92 -18.23 -3.54
CA GLU A 183 2.91 -17.12 -2.58
C GLU A 183 1.87 -16.05 -2.91
N SER A 184 1.26 -16.06 -4.13
CA SER A 184 0.40 -14.97 -4.58
C SER A 184 -0.55 -15.38 -5.70
N LEU A 185 -1.61 -14.55 -5.89
CA LEU A 185 -2.59 -14.70 -6.97
C LEU A 185 -2.11 -14.16 -8.31
N SER A 186 -1.09 -13.30 -8.32
CA SER A 186 -0.50 -12.67 -9.51
C SER A 186 0.98 -12.45 -9.28
N ASP A 187 1.75 -12.25 -10.35
CA ASP A 187 3.17 -11.90 -10.30
C ASP A 187 3.35 -10.42 -10.65
N ASN A 188 4.18 -9.71 -9.88
CA ASN A 188 4.48 -8.29 -10.07
C ASN A 188 5.86 -8.02 -10.70
N TRP A 189 6.44 -9.01 -11.40
CA TRP A 189 7.69 -8.80 -12.14
C TRP A 189 7.60 -7.65 -13.16
N PRO A 190 6.43 -7.35 -13.82
CA PRO A 190 6.33 -6.19 -14.71
C PRO A 190 6.53 -4.86 -13.96
N LEU A 191 5.98 -4.72 -12.73
CA LEU A 191 6.25 -3.57 -11.88
C LEU A 191 7.74 -3.46 -11.55
N GLY A 192 8.40 -4.58 -11.24
CA GLY A 192 9.85 -4.63 -11.04
C GLY A 192 10.62 -4.05 -12.24
N LYS A 193 10.25 -4.44 -13.47
CA LYS A 193 10.83 -3.89 -14.70
C LYS A 193 10.51 -2.41 -14.90
N THR A 194 9.31 -1.98 -14.57
CA THR A 194 8.93 -0.56 -14.63
C THR A 194 9.77 0.26 -13.65
N ILE A 195 9.96 -0.22 -12.42
CA ILE A 195 10.84 0.41 -11.43
C ILE A 195 12.30 0.44 -11.92
N GLU A 196 12.82 -0.67 -12.46
CA GLU A 196 14.19 -0.72 -13.02
C GLU A 196 14.42 0.33 -14.11
N LYS A 197 13.43 0.52 -14.98
CA LYS A 197 13.48 1.49 -16.08
C LYS A 197 13.42 2.93 -15.60
N ARG A 198 12.61 3.21 -14.58
CA ARG A 198 12.32 4.58 -14.11
C ARG A 198 13.26 5.05 -13.00
N VAL A 199 13.65 4.17 -12.10
CA VAL A 199 14.57 4.50 -11.01
C VAL A 199 16.00 4.27 -11.48
N THR A 200 16.60 5.31 -12.01
CA THR A 200 17.95 5.31 -12.58
C THR A 200 18.99 5.76 -11.56
N SER A 201 20.28 5.58 -11.89
CA SER A 201 21.39 6.14 -11.09
C SER A 201 21.32 7.67 -10.98
N GLU A 202 20.76 8.35 -11.99
CA GLU A 202 20.55 9.81 -11.96
C GLU A 202 19.48 10.19 -10.92
N MET A 203 18.36 9.45 -10.87
CA MET A 203 17.34 9.66 -9.84
C MET A 203 17.90 9.37 -8.44
N LEU A 204 18.69 8.30 -8.29
CA LEU A 204 19.35 7.97 -7.04
C LEU A 204 20.25 9.13 -6.57
N ALA A 205 21.06 9.70 -7.49
CA ALA A 205 21.91 10.85 -7.20
C ALA A 205 21.09 12.10 -6.81
N ALA A 206 19.93 12.33 -7.46
CA ALA A 206 19.04 13.43 -7.10
C ALA A 206 18.45 13.25 -5.68
N VAL A 207 18.02 12.04 -5.33
CA VAL A 207 17.54 11.72 -3.97
C VAL A 207 18.67 11.90 -2.95
N ALA A 208 19.88 11.45 -3.25
CA ALA A 208 21.05 11.65 -2.40
C ALA A 208 21.36 13.12 -2.15
N ALA A 209 21.29 13.94 -3.19
CA ALA A 209 21.52 15.38 -3.09
C ALA A 209 20.50 16.08 -2.18
N GLU A 210 19.22 15.70 -2.26
CA GLU A 210 18.19 16.23 -1.37
C GLU A 210 18.36 15.75 0.08
N HIS A 211 18.80 14.51 0.27
CA HIS A 211 19.12 13.97 1.59
C HIS A 211 20.28 14.75 2.24
N GLN A 212 21.33 15.08 1.47
CA GLN A 212 22.47 15.88 1.95
C GLN A 212 22.09 17.30 2.37
N LYS A 213 20.97 17.85 1.84
CA LYS A 213 20.38 19.12 2.31
C LYS A 213 19.62 18.99 3.63
N GLY A 214 19.64 17.82 4.27
CA GLY A 214 18.95 17.55 5.52
C GLY A 214 17.53 17.03 5.39
N ARG A 215 16.97 16.88 4.16
CA ARG A 215 15.64 16.33 3.93
C ARG A 215 15.61 14.80 4.11
N ARG A 216 14.44 14.24 4.39
CA ARG A 216 14.24 12.79 4.57
C ARG A 216 13.15 12.25 3.67
N LEU A 217 13.43 11.12 3.03
CA LEU A 217 12.48 10.32 2.28
C LEU A 217 12.31 8.97 3.00
N PHE A 218 11.14 8.73 3.54
CA PHE A 218 10.81 7.50 4.24
C PHE A 218 9.79 6.69 3.43
N VAL A 219 10.11 5.43 3.18
CA VAL A 219 9.22 4.45 2.55
C VAL A 219 8.90 3.37 3.56
N LEU A 220 7.62 2.99 3.64
CA LEU A 220 7.14 1.97 4.54
C LEU A 220 6.99 0.62 3.82
N THR A 221 7.47 -0.45 4.45
CA THR A 221 7.14 -1.84 4.12
C THR A 221 6.70 -2.57 5.39
N THR A 222 6.01 -3.69 5.23
CA THR A 222 5.74 -4.62 6.33
C THR A 222 6.78 -5.73 6.30
N ASN A 223 7.56 -5.89 7.38
CA ASN A 223 8.36 -7.10 7.59
C ASN A 223 7.42 -8.20 8.07
N LEU A 224 7.12 -9.17 7.20
CA LEU A 224 6.14 -10.23 7.45
C LEU A 224 6.66 -11.26 8.47
N ASP A 225 7.97 -11.40 8.63
CA ASP A 225 8.58 -12.29 9.62
C ASP A 225 8.43 -11.74 11.03
N ALA A 226 8.72 -10.45 11.19
CA ALA A 226 8.61 -9.76 12.47
C ALA A 226 7.17 -9.30 12.79
N GLY A 227 6.28 -9.24 11.80
CA GLY A 227 4.93 -8.68 11.93
C GLY A 227 4.94 -7.19 12.27
N ARG A 228 5.92 -6.42 11.75
CA ARG A 228 6.19 -5.02 12.13
C ARG A 228 6.41 -4.11 10.92
N PRO A 229 6.07 -2.81 11.04
CA PRO A 229 6.42 -1.83 10.02
C PRO A 229 7.95 -1.59 10.00
N THR A 230 8.53 -1.64 8.81
CA THR A 230 9.91 -1.23 8.55
C THR A 230 9.90 0.08 7.76
N VAL A 231 10.58 1.09 8.27
CA VAL A 231 10.80 2.36 7.59
C VAL A 231 12.19 2.37 6.96
N TRP A 232 12.21 2.65 5.66
CA TRP A 232 13.43 2.77 4.88
C TRP A 232 13.79 4.24 4.68
N ASN A 233 14.98 4.63 5.14
CA ASN A 233 15.55 5.94 4.87
C ASN A 233 16.18 5.94 3.46
N MET A 234 15.33 6.15 2.46
CA MET A 234 15.71 6.06 1.05
C MET A 234 16.80 7.05 0.68
N GLY A 235 16.84 8.20 1.36
CA GLY A 235 17.89 9.18 1.18
C GLY A 235 19.25 8.68 1.66
N ALA A 236 19.32 7.99 2.80
CA ALA A 236 20.55 7.37 3.31
C ALA A 236 21.04 6.24 2.39
N ILE A 237 20.11 5.40 1.89
CA ILE A 237 20.43 4.36 0.89
C ILE A 237 21.00 5.02 -0.37
N ALA A 238 20.34 6.07 -0.88
CA ALA A 238 20.77 6.78 -2.08
C ALA A 238 22.15 7.44 -1.90
N ALA A 239 22.43 8.01 -0.73
CA ALA A 239 23.70 8.65 -0.42
C ALA A 239 24.88 7.67 -0.36
N GLN A 240 24.64 6.37 -0.10
CA GLN A 240 25.66 5.32 -0.19
C GLN A 240 26.17 5.15 -1.63
N GLY A 241 25.28 5.32 -2.62
CA GLY A 241 25.62 5.22 -4.03
C GLY A 241 26.00 3.81 -4.50
N GLY A 242 26.30 3.70 -5.79
CA GLY A 242 26.72 2.43 -6.43
C GLY A 242 25.57 1.46 -6.70
N ASP A 243 25.92 0.33 -7.33
CA ASP A 243 24.94 -0.66 -7.81
C ASP A 243 24.17 -1.33 -6.67
N ALA A 244 24.82 -1.58 -5.54
CA ALA A 244 24.18 -2.21 -4.37
C ALA A 244 23.07 -1.30 -3.78
N ALA A 245 23.33 0.00 -3.65
CA ALA A 245 22.35 0.97 -3.19
C ALA A 245 21.20 1.11 -4.19
N LEU A 246 21.47 1.19 -5.49
CA LEU A 246 20.45 1.25 -6.53
C LEU A 246 19.57 -0.01 -6.54
N LYS A 247 20.19 -1.19 -6.41
CA LYS A 247 19.46 -2.46 -6.32
C LYS A 247 18.54 -2.48 -5.10
N LEU A 248 19.06 -2.16 -3.92
CA LEU A 248 18.27 -2.11 -2.69
C LEU A 248 17.14 -1.09 -2.78
N PHE A 249 17.41 0.12 -3.28
CA PHE A 249 16.41 1.17 -3.48
C PHE A 249 15.22 0.66 -4.32
N ARG A 250 15.50 -0.02 -5.43
CA ARG A 250 14.48 -0.64 -6.29
C ARG A 250 13.74 -1.78 -5.60
N GLN A 251 14.45 -2.64 -4.87
CA GLN A 251 13.83 -3.73 -4.10
C GLN A 251 12.87 -3.19 -3.03
N VAL A 252 13.23 -2.13 -2.33
CA VAL A 252 12.36 -1.49 -1.32
C VAL A 252 11.10 -0.91 -1.97
N LEU A 253 11.21 -0.24 -3.11
CA LEU A 253 10.03 0.28 -3.83
C LEU A 253 9.12 -0.84 -4.32
N LEU A 254 9.68 -1.95 -4.81
CA LEU A 254 8.90 -3.12 -5.22
C LEU A 254 8.21 -3.74 -3.99
N ALA A 255 8.93 -3.92 -2.88
CA ALA A 255 8.36 -4.44 -1.64
C ALA A 255 7.22 -3.56 -1.12
N ALA A 256 7.43 -2.23 -1.13
CA ALA A 256 6.42 -1.26 -0.69
C ALA A 256 5.12 -1.31 -1.51
N ALA A 257 5.15 -1.86 -2.71
CA ALA A 257 3.99 -2.02 -3.59
C ALA A 257 3.58 -3.50 -3.81
N SER A 258 4.14 -4.44 -3.02
CA SER A 258 3.83 -5.87 -3.09
C SER A 258 2.71 -6.22 -2.10
N ILE A 259 1.46 -6.01 -2.54
CA ILE A 259 0.26 -6.28 -1.72
C ILE A 259 0.18 -7.78 -1.40
N GLU A 260 0.11 -8.10 -0.11
CA GLU A 260 0.11 -9.47 0.41
C GLU A 260 -1.04 -10.31 -0.16
N GLY A 261 -0.72 -11.50 -0.63
CA GLY A 261 -1.65 -12.43 -1.27
C GLY A 261 -2.01 -12.08 -2.72
N MET A 262 -1.90 -10.82 -3.12
CA MET A 262 -2.05 -10.41 -4.53
C MET A 262 -0.74 -10.54 -5.29
N PHE A 263 0.39 -10.15 -4.69
CA PHE A 263 1.72 -10.17 -5.28
C PHE A 263 2.71 -10.95 -4.40
N PRO A 264 3.77 -11.51 -4.99
CA PRO A 264 4.81 -12.16 -4.21
C PRO A 264 5.50 -11.16 -3.27
N PRO A 265 5.88 -11.57 -2.06
CA PRO A 265 6.70 -10.76 -1.19
C PRO A 265 8.11 -10.57 -1.78
N VAL A 266 8.79 -9.52 -1.38
CA VAL A 266 10.18 -9.26 -1.77
C VAL A 266 11.12 -9.72 -0.66
N TYR A 267 12.10 -10.54 -1.03
CA TYR A 267 13.11 -11.05 -0.11
C TYR A 267 14.33 -10.12 -0.09
N ILE A 268 14.58 -9.51 1.06
CA ILE A 268 15.71 -8.58 1.26
C ILE A 268 16.80 -9.27 2.08
N THR A 269 17.99 -9.35 1.52
CA THR A 269 19.14 -9.97 2.20
C THR A 269 19.65 -9.08 3.31
N VAL A 270 19.80 -9.67 4.49
CA VAL A 270 20.38 -9.06 5.69
C VAL A 270 21.43 -9.98 6.29
N GLU A 271 22.19 -9.46 7.24
CA GLU A 271 23.20 -10.23 7.96
C GLU A 271 23.15 -9.98 9.47
N ALA A 272 23.36 -11.02 10.24
CA ALA A 272 23.56 -10.96 11.68
C ALA A 272 24.55 -12.06 12.10
N ASN A 273 25.43 -11.76 13.03
CA ASN A 273 26.39 -12.71 13.60
C ASN A 273 27.25 -13.44 12.55
N GLY A 274 27.61 -12.76 11.45
CA GLY A 274 28.41 -13.32 10.35
C GLY A 274 27.64 -14.28 9.43
N ARG A 275 26.30 -14.33 9.52
CA ARG A 275 25.42 -15.17 8.71
C ARG A 275 24.44 -14.29 7.92
N GLN A 276 24.25 -14.60 6.63
CA GLN A 276 23.25 -13.94 5.79
C GLN A 276 21.95 -14.76 5.74
N PHE A 277 20.85 -14.06 5.74
CA PHE A 277 19.51 -14.61 5.55
C PHE A 277 18.62 -13.60 4.84
N GLN A 278 17.37 -13.95 4.55
CA GLN A 278 16.45 -13.10 3.84
C GLN A 278 15.22 -12.81 4.69
N GLU A 279 14.91 -11.56 4.88
CA GLU A 279 13.65 -11.10 5.45
C GLU A 279 12.58 -10.99 4.37
N MET A 280 11.35 -11.33 4.71
CA MET A 280 10.19 -11.26 3.82
C MET A 280 9.47 -9.91 4.00
N HIS A 281 9.43 -9.09 2.96
CA HIS A 281 8.78 -7.80 2.98
C HIS A 281 7.61 -7.73 2.00
N GLY A 282 6.50 -7.16 2.46
CA GLY A 282 5.33 -6.81 1.67
C GLY A 282 4.98 -5.33 1.74
N ASP A 283 3.81 -4.99 1.21
CA ASP A 283 3.29 -3.63 1.18
C ASP A 283 3.16 -3.04 2.60
N GLY A 284 3.55 -1.79 2.76
CA GLY A 284 3.41 -1.08 4.03
C GLY A 284 1.97 -0.90 4.49
N GLY A 285 1.02 -1.02 3.56
CA GLY A 285 -0.42 -0.92 3.81
C GLY A 285 -0.96 -1.96 4.80
N ALA A 286 -0.31 -3.13 4.94
CA ALA A 286 -0.69 -4.12 5.93
C ALA A 286 -0.56 -3.61 7.37
N THR A 287 0.37 -2.69 7.63
CA THR A 287 0.53 -2.04 8.94
C THR A 287 -0.16 -0.68 9.04
N GLY A 288 -0.50 -0.06 7.91
CA GLY A 288 -1.30 1.17 7.89
C GLY A 288 -1.22 1.92 6.55
N PRO A 289 -2.33 2.54 6.11
CA PRO A 289 -2.38 3.23 4.81
C PRO A 289 -1.56 4.51 4.72
N LEU A 290 -1.17 5.09 5.84
CA LEU A 290 -0.38 6.33 5.96
C LEU A 290 0.70 6.13 7.03
N TYR A 291 1.82 6.82 6.91
CA TYR A 291 2.85 6.83 7.93
C TYR A 291 3.19 8.24 8.37
N PHE A 292 2.70 8.65 9.52
CA PHE A 292 3.00 9.93 10.18
C PHE A 292 4.21 9.84 11.14
N GLY A 293 4.66 8.63 11.43
CA GLY A 293 5.63 8.28 12.46
C GLY A 293 5.08 7.18 13.38
N PRO A 294 5.82 6.77 14.41
CA PRO A 294 5.36 5.80 15.41
C PRO A 294 4.00 6.19 16.00
N GLU A 295 3.14 5.20 16.29
CA GLU A 295 1.78 5.40 16.82
C GLU A 295 1.75 6.29 18.07
N ALA A 296 2.83 6.31 18.84
CA ALA A 296 2.97 7.18 20.01
C ALA A 296 2.83 8.67 19.68
N TYR A 297 3.14 9.12 18.45
CA TYR A 297 2.90 10.49 18.00
C TYR A 297 1.42 10.78 17.76
N LEU A 298 0.66 9.79 17.38
CA LEU A 298 -0.78 9.89 17.10
C LEU A 298 -1.63 9.69 18.37
N SER A 299 -1.08 9.10 19.42
CA SER A 299 -1.80 8.83 20.66
C SER A 299 -2.17 10.15 21.39
N PRO A 300 -3.45 10.38 21.69
CA PRO A 300 -3.87 11.56 22.46
C PRO A 300 -3.22 11.64 23.85
N ALA A 301 -2.95 10.50 24.49
CA ALA A 301 -2.34 10.41 25.81
C ALA A 301 -0.82 10.64 25.83
N SER A 302 -0.14 10.53 24.67
CA SER A 302 1.30 10.67 24.57
C SER A 302 1.76 12.12 24.77
N PRO A 303 2.89 12.39 25.43
CA PRO A 303 3.47 13.74 25.53
C PRO A 303 4.14 14.20 24.22
N LEU A 304 4.38 13.30 23.28
CA LEU A 304 5.10 13.59 22.03
C LEU A 304 4.37 14.64 21.20
N ARG A 305 5.16 15.44 20.47
CA ARG A 305 4.69 16.43 19.49
C ARG A 305 5.44 16.23 18.19
N PHE A 306 4.77 16.44 17.06
CA PHE A 306 5.44 16.44 15.77
C PHE A 306 6.46 17.61 15.70
N PRO A 307 7.72 17.33 15.40
CA PRO A 307 8.71 18.37 15.14
C PRO A 307 8.61 18.85 13.69
N ALA A 308 7.45 19.36 13.32
CA ALA A 308 7.11 19.80 11.97
C ALA A 308 6.50 21.21 12.04
N THR A 309 6.59 21.95 10.92
CA THR A 309 5.92 23.24 10.76
C THR A 309 4.51 23.10 10.19
N GLY A 310 4.15 21.92 9.71
CA GLY A 310 2.82 21.57 9.20
C GLY A 310 2.83 20.17 8.63
N LEU A 311 1.67 19.49 8.66
CA LEU A 311 1.45 18.17 8.10
C LEU A 311 0.51 18.29 6.91
N TYR A 312 0.94 17.77 5.77
CA TYR A 312 0.17 17.70 4.52
C TYR A 312 -0.04 16.24 4.17
N ALA A 313 -1.28 15.77 4.14
CA ALA A 313 -1.61 14.39 3.81
C ALA A 313 -2.39 14.30 2.49
N ILE A 314 -1.94 13.43 1.59
CA ILE A 314 -2.66 13.07 0.38
C ILE A 314 -3.14 11.63 0.54
N PHE A 315 -4.44 11.44 0.61
CA PHE A 315 -5.05 10.12 0.61
C PHE A 315 -5.48 9.77 -0.82
N ASN A 316 -4.82 8.77 -1.40
CA ASN A 316 -5.08 8.30 -2.75
C ASN A 316 -6.32 7.42 -2.76
N GLY A 317 -7.48 8.05 -2.87
CA GLY A 317 -8.76 7.38 -2.87
C GLY A 317 -9.85 8.18 -2.17
N LYS A 318 -11.07 7.64 -2.21
CA LYS A 318 -12.20 8.18 -1.48
C LYS A 318 -12.20 7.72 -0.03
N LEU A 319 -12.50 8.63 0.88
CA LEU A 319 -12.71 8.33 2.30
C LEU A 319 -14.19 8.04 2.64
N THR A 320 -15.12 8.37 1.75
CA THR A 320 -16.55 8.05 1.86
C THR A 320 -16.83 6.59 1.51
N ASN A 321 -17.98 6.07 1.97
CA ASN A 321 -18.38 4.71 1.64
C ASN A 321 -18.90 4.64 0.21
N GLU A 322 -18.43 3.63 -0.54
CA GLU A 322 -18.81 3.39 -1.92
C GLU A 322 -19.50 2.04 -2.04
N PHE A 323 -20.69 2.07 -2.65
CA PHE A 323 -21.42 0.84 -2.96
C PHE A 323 -20.99 0.32 -4.32
N TYR A 324 -20.45 -0.91 -4.36
CA TYR A 324 -20.31 -1.71 -5.58
C TYR A 324 -20.29 -3.20 -5.25
N LEU A 325 -20.66 -4.01 -6.23
CA LEU A 325 -20.69 -5.47 -6.09
C LEU A 325 -19.33 -6.05 -6.52
N PRO A 326 -18.54 -6.61 -5.60
CA PRO A 326 -17.27 -7.24 -5.98
C PRO A 326 -17.51 -8.52 -6.79
N SER A 327 -16.54 -8.88 -7.63
CA SER A 327 -16.53 -10.16 -8.31
C SER A 327 -16.52 -11.32 -7.32
N ARG A 328 -17.31 -12.38 -7.61
CA ARG A 328 -17.43 -13.57 -6.74
C ARG A 328 -16.26 -14.54 -6.93
N ASN A 329 -15.04 -14.05 -6.78
CA ASN A 329 -13.82 -14.85 -6.79
C ASN A 329 -12.87 -14.37 -5.70
N THR A 330 -11.83 -15.14 -5.42
CA THR A 330 -10.87 -14.86 -4.34
C THR A 330 -10.23 -13.48 -4.49
N ALA A 331 -9.76 -13.11 -5.68
CA ALA A 331 -9.12 -11.83 -5.94
C ALA A 331 -10.07 -10.65 -5.70
N GLY A 332 -11.31 -10.74 -6.20
CA GLY A 332 -12.33 -9.69 -6.02
C GLY A 332 -12.73 -9.50 -4.55
N ILE A 333 -12.91 -10.59 -3.82
CA ILE A 333 -13.26 -10.56 -2.38
C ILE A 333 -12.08 -10.01 -1.57
N LEU A 334 -10.87 -10.51 -1.80
CA LEU A 334 -9.66 -10.07 -1.11
C LEU A 334 -9.39 -8.59 -1.37
N GLY A 335 -9.38 -8.16 -2.63
CA GLY A 335 -9.16 -6.75 -2.98
C GLY A 335 -10.20 -5.82 -2.35
N ARG A 336 -11.50 -6.23 -2.33
CA ARG A 336 -12.55 -5.45 -1.65
C ARG A 336 -12.31 -5.35 -0.16
N SER A 337 -11.92 -6.45 0.49
CA SER A 337 -11.67 -6.51 1.94
C SER A 337 -10.48 -5.63 2.33
N ILE A 338 -9.38 -5.71 1.57
CA ILE A 338 -8.20 -4.85 1.77
C ILE A 338 -8.59 -3.38 1.59
N GLY A 339 -9.31 -3.03 0.52
CA GLY A 339 -9.73 -1.64 0.27
C GLY A 339 -10.61 -1.08 1.38
N ILE A 340 -11.52 -1.88 1.96
CA ILE A 340 -12.35 -1.47 3.10
C ILE A 340 -11.48 -1.22 4.34
N ALA A 341 -10.54 -2.13 4.65
CA ALA A 341 -9.65 -2.01 5.81
C ALA A 341 -8.73 -0.77 5.69
N LEU A 342 -8.12 -0.56 4.52
CA LEU A 342 -7.27 0.61 4.26
C LEU A 342 -8.06 1.93 4.37
N LYS A 343 -9.29 1.99 3.84
CA LYS A 343 -10.16 3.16 3.97
C LYS A 343 -10.52 3.45 5.43
N ALA A 344 -10.89 2.43 6.20
CA ALA A 344 -11.21 2.56 7.62
C ALA A 344 -10.00 3.02 8.43
N GLY A 345 -8.83 2.38 8.21
CA GLY A 345 -7.56 2.76 8.81
C GLY A 345 -7.16 4.20 8.46
N GLY A 346 -7.32 4.60 7.18
CA GLY A 346 -7.01 5.95 6.71
C GLY A 346 -7.84 7.02 7.40
N ARG A 347 -9.16 6.81 7.54
CA ARG A 347 -10.02 7.75 8.30
C ARG A 347 -9.57 7.89 9.75
N LEU A 348 -9.26 6.76 10.41
CA LEU A 348 -8.80 6.78 11.79
C LEU A 348 -7.45 7.49 11.92
N GLN A 349 -6.46 7.14 11.09
CA GLN A 349 -5.14 7.76 11.15
C GLN A 349 -5.20 9.27 10.85
N LEU A 350 -5.99 9.70 9.87
CA LEU A 350 -6.17 11.12 9.56
C LEU A 350 -6.84 11.87 10.70
N ALA A 351 -7.85 11.28 11.36
CA ALA A 351 -8.50 11.90 12.52
C ALA A 351 -7.52 12.05 13.70
N LEU A 352 -6.75 11.00 14.01
CA LEU A 352 -5.75 11.04 15.07
C LEU A 352 -4.61 12.01 14.74
N ALA A 353 -4.16 12.07 13.49
CA ALA A 353 -3.14 13.02 13.04
C ALA A 353 -3.61 14.47 13.17
N GLY A 354 -4.89 14.74 12.88
CA GLY A 354 -5.50 16.05 13.11
C GLY A 354 -5.47 16.47 14.58
N LEU A 355 -5.83 15.56 15.50
CA LEU A 355 -5.75 15.81 16.94
C LEU A 355 -4.30 16.02 17.40
N ALA A 356 -3.37 15.23 16.88
CA ALA A 356 -1.95 15.36 17.23
C ALA A 356 -1.33 16.66 16.68
N ALA A 357 -1.72 17.10 15.48
CA ALA A 357 -1.32 18.39 14.93
C ALA A 357 -1.88 19.57 15.72
N GLN A 358 -3.15 19.50 16.12
CA GLN A 358 -3.77 20.50 17.02
C GLN A 358 -3.00 20.60 18.33
N LYS A 359 -2.65 19.46 18.94
CA LYS A 359 -1.85 19.38 20.15
C LYS A 359 -0.44 19.96 19.98
N ALA A 360 0.15 19.83 18.77
CA ALA A 360 1.43 20.42 18.42
C ALA A 360 1.32 21.90 17.98
N SER A 361 0.11 22.43 17.84
CA SER A 361 -0.16 23.77 17.33
C SER A 361 0.38 24.03 15.92
N ILE A 362 0.30 23.01 15.05
CA ILE A 362 0.74 23.08 13.65
C ILE A 362 -0.44 22.86 12.69
N PRO A 363 -0.38 23.43 11.47
CA PRO A 363 -1.38 23.17 10.45
C PRO A 363 -1.47 21.68 10.09
N PHE A 364 -2.69 21.19 9.90
CA PHE A 364 -2.98 19.87 9.34
C PHE A 364 -3.87 20.05 8.10
N GLU A 365 -3.34 19.67 6.96
CA GLU A 365 -3.94 19.85 5.65
C GLU A 365 -4.10 18.50 4.97
N VAL A 366 -5.33 18.16 4.57
CA VAL A 366 -5.66 16.85 3.98
C VAL A 366 -6.32 17.04 2.62
N THR A 367 -5.96 16.22 1.65
CA THR A 367 -6.70 16.07 0.40
C THR A 367 -6.98 14.61 0.10
N TYR A 368 -8.09 14.34 -0.56
CA TYR A 368 -8.54 13.01 -0.97
C TYR A 368 -9.54 13.14 -2.13
N VAL A 369 -9.79 12.04 -2.84
CA VAL A 369 -10.81 11.99 -3.88
C VAL A 369 -12.18 12.17 -3.24
N ASP A 370 -12.90 13.22 -3.59
CA ASP A 370 -14.25 13.47 -3.08
C ASP A 370 -15.33 12.95 -4.05
N ASP A 371 -16.59 13.11 -3.64
CA ASP A 371 -17.74 12.60 -4.42
C ASP A 371 -17.97 13.36 -5.73
N GLY A 372 -17.28 14.48 -5.96
CA GLY A 372 -17.26 15.18 -7.24
C GLY A 372 -16.62 14.38 -8.36
N PHE A 373 -15.77 13.40 -8.02
CA PHE A 373 -15.24 12.44 -8.99
C PHE A 373 -16.12 11.19 -9.06
N ALA A 374 -16.91 11.09 -10.14
CA ALA A 374 -17.92 10.02 -10.30
C ALA A 374 -17.50 8.89 -11.26
N GLN A 375 -16.32 8.98 -11.89
CA GLN A 375 -15.87 7.95 -12.82
C GLN A 375 -15.48 6.66 -12.10
N VAL A 376 -15.71 5.53 -12.77
CA VAL A 376 -15.38 4.19 -12.28
C VAL A 376 -14.50 3.49 -13.32
N GLY A 377 -13.40 2.87 -12.87
CA GLY A 377 -12.52 2.07 -13.72
C GLY A 377 -13.23 0.81 -14.24
N ARG A 378 -12.86 0.37 -15.43
CA ARG A 378 -13.38 -0.87 -16.03
C ARG A 378 -12.58 -2.11 -15.62
N GLY A 379 -11.52 -1.94 -14.85
CA GLY A 379 -10.62 -2.97 -14.37
C GLY A 379 -9.48 -2.31 -13.61
N LEU A 380 -8.56 -3.10 -13.07
CA LEU A 380 -7.38 -2.58 -12.38
C LEU A 380 -6.44 -1.87 -13.36
N PHE A 381 -5.93 -0.72 -12.97
CA PHE A 381 -5.02 0.12 -13.76
C PHE A 381 -5.58 0.47 -15.16
N ASP A 382 -6.88 0.84 -15.20
CA ASP A 382 -7.52 1.33 -16.41
C ASP A 382 -6.93 2.71 -16.80
N PRO A 383 -6.23 2.85 -17.95
CA PRO A 383 -5.58 4.11 -18.31
C PRO A 383 -6.56 5.28 -18.46
N LYS A 384 -7.81 5.03 -18.88
CA LYS A 384 -8.82 6.10 -19.00
C LYS A 384 -9.25 6.63 -17.63
N TYR A 385 -9.44 5.72 -16.68
CA TYR A 385 -9.76 6.06 -15.31
C TYR A 385 -8.61 6.82 -14.66
N MET A 386 -7.37 6.30 -14.77
CA MET A 386 -6.19 6.92 -14.20
C MET A 386 -5.92 8.32 -14.77
N ASN A 387 -6.06 8.50 -16.08
CA ASN A 387 -5.92 9.82 -16.71
C ASN A 387 -6.98 10.81 -16.21
N ALA A 388 -8.25 10.38 -16.14
CA ALA A 388 -9.31 11.25 -15.64
C ALA A 388 -9.11 11.61 -14.16
N LEU A 389 -8.63 10.65 -13.36
CA LEU A 389 -8.35 10.87 -11.95
C LEU A 389 -7.13 11.79 -11.75
N TYR A 390 -6.10 11.67 -12.60
CA TYR A 390 -4.97 12.58 -12.63
C TYR A 390 -5.40 14.02 -12.94
N GLU A 391 -6.19 14.23 -13.99
CA GLU A 391 -6.71 15.56 -14.36
C GLU A 391 -7.60 16.16 -13.27
N TYR A 392 -8.39 15.31 -12.60
CA TYR A 392 -9.15 15.73 -11.44
C TYR A 392 -8.22 16.20 -10.30
N GLY A 393 -7.21 15.40 -9.96
CA GLY A 393 -6.19 15.77 -8.98
C GLY A 393 -5.45 17.05 -9.35
N LEU A 394 -5.05 17.21 -10.62
CA LEU A 394 -4.38 18.41 -11.16
C LEU A 394 -5.23 19.66 -10.95
N THR A 395 -6.53 19.56 -11.22
CA THR A 395 -7.48 20.66 -10.99
C THR A 395 -7.62 21.00 -9.52
N GLN A 396 -7.76 19.98 -8.65
CA GLN A 396 -7.83 20.16 -7.20
C GLN A 396 -6.53 20.79 -6.66
N GLY A 397 -5.35 20.35 -7.14
CA GLY A 397 -4.06 20.88 -6.72
C GLY A 397 -3.84 22.36 -7.07
N ARG A 398 -4.47 22.84 -8.15
CA ARG A 398 -4.45 24.26 -8.57
C ARG A 398 -5.43 25.13 -7.78
N SER A 399 -6.43 24.54 -7.11
CA SER A 399 -7.44 25.27 -6.37
C SER A 399 -6.87 25.98 -5.14
N GLU A 400 -7.39 27.14 -4.79
CA GLU A 400 -7.07 27.81 -3.53
C GLU A 400 -7.61 27.05 -2.31
N THR A 401 -8.71 26.31 -2.48
CA THR A 401 -9.36 25.51 -1.46
C THR A 401 -8.97 24.02 -1.52
N ARG A 402 -7.73 23.74 -1.97
CA ARG A 402 -7.21 22.41 -2.26
C ARG A 402 -7.16 21.46 -1.06
N PHE A 403 -7.13 21.99 0.13
CA PHE A 403 -7.01 21.20 1.36
C PHE A 403 -8.24 21.31 2.26
N ARG A 404 -8.45 20.25 3.03
CA ARG A 404 -9.42 20.12 4.10
C ARG A 404 -8.70 19.94 5.43
N LYS A 405 -9.39 20.20 6.54
CA LYS A 405 -8.79 20.13 7.90
C LYS A 405 -8.87 18.73 8.52
N GLY A 406 -9.33 17.73 7.78
CA GLY A 406 -9.46 16.35 8.25
C GLY A 406 -10.25 15.47 7.26
N PRO A 407 -10.50 14.20 7.64
CA PRO A 407 -11.36 13.32 6.87
C PRO A 407 -12.79 13.87 6.84
N PRO A 408 -13.64 13.42 5.88
CA PRO A 408 -15.04 13.86 5.83
C PRO A 408 -15.76 13.48 7.14
N ALA A 409 -16.55 14.39 7.68
CA ALA A 409 -17.49 14.05 8.74
C ALA A 409 -18.48 13.01 8.19
N GLU A 410 -18.78 11.98 8.96
CA GLU A 410 -19.87 11.06 8.58
C GLU A 410 -21.16 11.86 8.53
N THR A 411 -21.71 12.05 7.33
CA THR A 411 -23.09 12.49 7.20
C THR A 411 -23.95 11.31 7.62
N PRO A 412 -24.82 11.45 8.65
CA PRO A 412 -25.78 10.41 8.95
C PRO A 412 -26.52 10.08 7.66
N ALA A 413 -26.62 8.80 7.30
CA ALA A 413 -27.39 8.38 6.14
C ALA A 413 -28.77 9.02 6.26
N SER A 414 -29.14 9.89 5.30
CA SER A 414 -30.49 10.39 5.23
C SER A 414 -31.41 9.18 5.25
N PRO A 415 -32.41 9.10 6.12
CA PRO A 415 -33.35 8.00 6.12
C PRO A 415 -33.94 7.98 4.71
N THR A 416 -33.61 6.93 3.94
CA THR A 416 -34.26 6.66 2.64
C THR A 416 -35.73 6.67 2.92
N ALA A 417 -36.46 7.66 2.38
CA ALA A 417 -37.92 7.68 2.41
C ALA A 417 -38.34 6.31 1.88
N SER A 418 -38.91 5.49 2.77
CA SER A 418 -39.58 4.28 2.36
C SER A 418 -40.76 4.77 1.51
N THR A 419 -40.60 4.70 0.19
CA THR A 419 -41.72 4.81 -0.72
C THR A 419 -42.65 3.66 -0.38
N GLY A 420 -43.75 4.02 0.34
CA GLY A 420 -44.80 3.10 0.71
C GLY A 420 -45.26 2.37 -0.55
N ALA A 421 -45.18 1.07 -0.52
CA ALA A 421 -45.86 0.21 -1.45
C ALA A 421 -47.36 0.49 -1.28
N SER A 422 -47.92 1.22 -2.26
CA SER A 422 -49.36 1.32 -2.42
C SER A 422 -49.88 -0.10 -2.76
N GLY A 423 -50.74 -0.60 -1.87
CA GLY A 423 -51.36 -1.90 -2.04
C GLY A 423 -52.18 -1.95 -3.32
N ASP A 424 -51.84 -2.87 -4.20
CA ASP A 424 -52.71 -3.34 -5.25
C ASP A 424 -53.70 -4.38 -4.69
N THR A 425 -54.94 -3.94 -4.55
CA THR A 425 -56.12 -4.79 -4.31
C THR A 425 -56.34 -5.63 -5.54
N VAL A 426 -56.29 -6.94 -5.37
CA VAL A 426 -56.71 -7.93 -6.38
C VAL A 426 -58.27 -7.94 -6.42
N PRO A 427 -58.94 -7.76 -7.55
CA PRO A 427 -60.35 -8.03 -7.68
C PRO A 427 -60.62 -9.54 -7.88
N LYS A 428 -61.75 -9.98 -7.35
CA LYS A 428 -62.23 -11.37 -7.38
C LYS A 428 -62.41 -11.95 -8.76
#